data_ca5922139e49870501a5e2e51d6842b4
#
_entry.id   ca5922139e49870501a5e2e51d6842b4
#
_cell.length_a   1.000
_cell.length_b   1.000
_cell.length_c   1.000
_cell.angle_alpha   90.00
_cell.angle_beta   90.00
_cell.angle_gamma   90.00
#
_symmetry.space_group_name_H-M   'P 1'
#
loop_
_entity.id
_entity.type
_entity.pdbx_description
1 polymer ?
#
loop_
_entity_poly.entity_id
_entity_poly.type
_entity_poly.pdbx_seq_one_letter_code
_entity_poly.pdbx_strand_id
1 'polypeptide(L)'
;VARQLKMLGKPVDLMLMSAAAALHDIGKFGCRKEEAARVPYLHYYYTDRYTKRFHMPVIGHIAANHSTWDLELEDLSIENLILIYADFRVKSIRTASGAEQVCFYSLKDSFDVILSKLDNVDEKKKNRYRLVYARLKDFEEYMVHLGVNIDFRSEEPSCTQQEDYVLMTPQEIIDNMKYLAIDHNIYVMERLTGEMSLRNLLEAARGEKNWRNLRAYMNVLQEYFTYLTHEQTHLALRFLFEQLMHGEVDIRRQSAHLIGQMTANYDRAYRKELPKDVELPSDDISAAYLLQKTVETILYPDYQVTEQHRKWQGYSLRRIVHTLMASLQQADREIYRQVLLPFYQKTDYDAWNTFLLLDTAKALDYAEMDNKDIRTICDF
;
A
#
# COMPACT_ATOMS: atom_id res chain seq x y z
N VAL A 1 13.88 -25.23 -7.22
CA VAL A 1 14.54 -24.23 -8.06
C VAL A 1 15.98 -24.00 -7.60
N ALA A 2 16.23 -23.47 -6.40
CA ALA A 2 17.56 -23.11 -5.90
C ALA A 2 18.57 -24.26 -5.98
N ARG A 3 18.21 -25.47 -5.53
CA ARG A 3 19.06 -26.66 -5.63
C ARG A 3 19.44 -26.99 -7.06
N GLN A 4 18.49 -26.96 -7.97
CA GLN A 4 18.72 -27.25 -9.39
C GLN A 4 19.68 -26.22 -10.02
N LEU A 5 19.44 -24.93 -9.76
CA LEU A 5 20.34 -23.87 -10.23
C LEU A 5 21.76 -24.05 -9.71
N LYS A 6 21.91 -24.44 -8.44
CA LYS A 6 23.24 -24.77 -7.89
C LYS A 6 23.90 -25.96 -8.57
N MET A 7 23.14 -27.02 -8.83
CA MET A 7 23.64 -28.20 -9.57
C MET A 7 24.07 -27.84 -10.99
N LEU A 8 23.41 -26.85 -11.60
CA LEU A 8 23.75 -26.29 -12.92
C LEU A 8 24.87 -25.23 -12.85
N GLY A 9 25.60 -25.15 -11.73
CA GLY A 9 26.76 -24.28 -11.57
C GLY A 9 26.47 -22.81 -11.33
N LYS A 10 25.22 -22.44 -11.04
CA LYS A 10 24.87 -21.06 -10.73
C LYS A 10 25.24 -20.70 -9.28
N PRO A 11 25.63 -19.45 -9.00
CA PRO A 11 26.12 -19.00 -7.70
C PRO A 11 24.96 -18.77 -6.70
N VAL A 12 24.24 -19.82 -6.37
CA VAL A 12 23.14 -19.78 -5.39
C VAL A 12 23.61 -20.27 -4.02
N ASP A 13 23.39 -19.49 -2.99
CA ASP A 13 23.59 -19.90 -1.60
C ASP A 13 22.33 -20.58 -1.07
N LEU A 14 22.38 -21.91 -0.94
CA LEU A 14 21.22 -22.70 -0.49
C LEU A 14 20.87 -22.47 0.98
N MET A 15 21.86 -22.18 1.83
CA MET A 15 21.61 -21.94 3.24
C MET A 15 20.91 -20.59 3.42
N LEU A 16 21.43 -19.56 2.74
CA LEU A 16 20.85 -18.24 2.72
C LEU A 16 19.42 -18.28 2.14
N MET A 17 19.23 -18.98 1.03
CA MET A 17 17.91 -19.14 0.40
C MET A 17 16.91 -19.84 1.33
N SER A 18 17.33 -20.91 2.00
CA SER A 18 16.45 -21.64 2.94
C SER A 18 16.06 -20.77 4.12
N ALA A 19 17.02 -20.03 4.69
CA ALA A 19 16.77 -19.13 5.81
C ALA A 19 15.84 -17.96 5.40
N ALA A 20 16.08 -17.36 4.24
CA ALA A 20 15.25 -16.28 3.74
C ALA A 20 13.82 -16.78 3.44
N ALA A 21 13.68 -17.95 2.81
CA ALA A 21 12.36 -18.54 2.55
C ALA A 21 11.59 -18.87 3.85
N ALA A 22 12.28 -19.30 4.91
CA ALA A 22 11.65 -19.56 6.20
C ALA A 22 11.18 -18.27 6.91
N LEU A 23 11.86 -17.15 6.67
CA LEU A 23 11.64 -15.90 7.40
C LEU A 23 10.92 -14.82 6.59
N HIS A 24 10.61 -15.02 5.29
CA HIS A 24 10.08 -13.96 4.44
C HIS A 24 8.80 -13.33 4.99
N ASP A 25 7.96 -14.13 5.62
CA ASP A 25 6.67 -13.71 6.19
C ASP A 25 6.68 -13.48 7.71
N ILE A 26 7.84 -13.57 8.37
CA ILE A 26 7.93 -13.42 9.85
C ILE A 26 7.37 -12.08 10.33
N GLY A 27 7.47 -11.05 9.49
CA GLY A 27 6.95 -9.72 9.78
C GLY A 27 5.43 -9.65 9.94
N LYS A 28 4.67 -10.63 9.44
CA LYS A 28 3.22 -10.71 9.69
C LYS A 28 2.90 -10.75 11.17
N PHE A 29 3.72 -11.41 11.96
CA PHE A 29 3.58 -11.45 13.43
C PHE A 29 3.97 -10.13 14.12
N GLY A 30 4.66 -9.24 13.42
CA GLY A 30 5.01 -7.91 13.91
C GLY A 30 3.85 -6.91 13.84
N CYS A 31 2.95 -7.09 12.88
CA CYS A 31 1.79 -6.25 12.67
C CYS A 31 0.72 -6.52 13.73
N ARG A 32 0.67 -5.69 14.77
CA ARG A 32 -0.22 -5.88 15.93
C ARG A 32 -1.20 -4.73 16.04
N LYS A 33 -2.30 -4.97 16.76
CA LYS A 33 -3.34 -3.97 17.00
C LYS A 33 -3.84 -3.35 15.67
N GLU A 34 -3.84 -2.05 15.60
CA GLU A 34 -4.30 -1.24 14.47
C GLU A 34 -3.56 -1.56 13.16
N GLU A 35 -2.33 -2.06 13.28
CA GLU A 35 -1.50 -2.42 12.12
C GLU A 35 -1.90 -3.74 11.47
N ALA A 36 -2.68 -4.58 12.17
CA ALA A 36 -3.12 -5.87 11.63
C ALA A 36 -3.88 -5.75 10.31
N ALA A 37 -4.61 -4.63 10.11
CA ALA A 37 -5.29 -4.32 8.85
C ALA A 37 -4.32 -3.99 7.69
N ARG A 38 -3.05 -3.72 7.98
CA ARG A 38 -2.03 -3.29 7.01
C ARG A 38 -0.92 -4.31 6.80
N VAL A 39 -1.13 -5.55 7.21
CA VAL A 39 -0.17 -6.65 7.02
C VAL A 39 0.42 -6.71 5.61
N PRO A 40 -0.36 -6.56 4.51
CA PRO A 40 0.19 -6.64 3.16
C PRO A 40 1.27 -5.61 2.84
N TYR A 41 1.31 -4.51 3.59
CA TYR A 41 2.28 -3.43 3.39
C TYR A 41 3.35 -3.39 4.45
N LEU A 42 3.01 -3.73 5.71
CA LEU A 42 3.90 -3.56 6.85
C LEU A 42 4.75 -4.79 7.17
N HIS A 43 4.37 -5.99 6.70
CA HIS A 43 5.11 -7.20 7.05
C HIS A 43 6.56 -7.19 6.51
N TYR A 44 6.83 -6.55 5.38
CA TYR A 44 8.19 -6.38 4.85
C TYR A 44 9.08 -5.60 5.83
N TYR A 45 8.56 -4.48 6.33
CA TYR A 45 9.22 -3.65 7.33
C TYR A 45 9.51 -4.43 8.61
N TYR A 46 8.51 -5.16 9.12
CA TYR A 46 8.69 -5.95 10.35
C TYR A 46 9.61 -7.15 10.13
N THR A 47 9.65 -7.73 8.93
CA THR A 47 10.64 -8.76 8.56
C THR A 47 12.05 -8.18 8.61
N ASP A 48 12.29 -7.04 8.00
CA ASP A 48 13.59 -6.35 8.05
C ASP A 48 13.98 -5.99 9.48
N ARG A 49 13.07 -5.40 10.24
CA ARG A 49 13.29 -5.06 11.64
C ARG A 49 13.60 -6.28 12.52
N TYR A 50 12.90 -7.39 12.29
CA TYR A 50 13.16 -8.64 13.00
C TYR A 50 14.56 -9.16 12.72
N THR A 51 14.94 -9.25 11.46
CA THR A 51 16.24 -9.78 11.04
C THR A 51 17.40 -8.89 11.48
N LYS A 52 17.25 -7.57 11.46
CA LYS A 52 18.22 -6.63 12.04
C LYS A 52 18.39 -6.82 13.53
N ARG A 53 17.29 -6.99 14.27
CA ARG A 53 17.32 -7.23 15.73
C ARG A 53 18.09 -8.50 16.10
N PHE A 54 18.01 -9.52 15.26
CA PHE A 54 18.70 -10.80 15.49
C PHE A 54 20.03 -10.92 14.74
N HIS A 55 20.58 -9.81 14.26
CA HIS A 55 21.86 -9.74 13.57
C HIS A 55 21.94 -10.62 12.31
N MET A 56 20.88 -10.69 11.53
CA MET A 56 20.77 -11.45 10.29
C MET A 56 20.54 -10.54 9.07
N PRO A 57 21.39 -9.51 8.81
CA PRO A 57 21.09 -8.50 7.80
C PRO A 57 21.04 -9.06 6.38
N VAL A 58 21.88 -10.04 6.05
CA VAL A 58 21.92 -10.65 4.71
C VAL A 58 20.65 -11.46 4.44
N ILE A 59 20.19 -12.24 5.42
CA ILE A 59 18.91 -12.96 5.35
C ILE A 59 17.76 -11.97 5.26
N GLY A 60 17.82 -10.90 6.06
CA GLY A 60 16.83 -9.83 6.08
C GLY A 60 16.70 -9.13 4.75
N HIS A 61 17.81 -8.86 4.08
CA HIS A 61 17.80 -8.24 2.76
C HIS A 61 17.00 -9.05 1.74
N ILE A 62 17.14 -10.37 1.75
CA ILE A 62 16.36 -11.24 0.85
C ILE A 62 14.92 -11.39 1.35
N ALA A 63 14.75 -11.72 2.63
CA ALA A 63 13.46 -12.01 3.21
C ALA A 63 12.50 -10.81 3.20
N ALA A 64 12.99 -9.59 3.42
CA ALA A 64 12.17 -8.39 3.40
C ALA A 64 11.85 -7.90 1.97
N ASN A 65 12.61 -8.32 0.96
CA ASN A 65 12.46 -7.88 -0.42
C ASN A 65 11.90 -9.01 -1.31
N HIS A 66 10.78 -9.58 -0.90
CA HIS A 66 10.11 -10.66 -1.66
C HIS A 66 8.81 -10.23 -2.33
N SER A 67 8.46 -8.95 -2.29
CA SER A 67 7.28 -8.43 -2.97
C SER A 67 7.44 -8.49 -4.50
N THR A 68 6.36 -8.78 -5.20
CA THR A 68 6.34 -8.65 -6.66
C THR A 68 6.61 -7.23 -7.13
N TRP A 69 6.36 -6.24 -6.27
CA TRP A 69 6.73 -4.84 -6.54
C TRP A 69 8.23 -4.62 -6.52
N ASP A 70 8.98 -5.45 -5.80
CA ASP A 70 10.42 -5.39 -5.74
C ASP A 70 11.07 -5.80 -7.06
N LEU A 71 10.36 -6.49 -7.97
CA LEU A 71 10.80 -6.73 -9.34
C LEU A 71 10.99 -5.45 -10.18
N GLU A 72 10.42 -4.38 -9.75
CA GLU A 72 10.68 -3.08 -10.38
C GLU A 72 12.00 -2.48 -9.86
N LEU A 73 12.61 -3.01 -8.81
CA LEU A 73 13.78 -2.47 -8.14
C LEU A 73 15.07 -3.00 -8.75
N GLU A 74 16.15 -2.27 -8.63
CA GLU A 74 17.48 -2.71 -9.04
C GLU A 74 18.18 -3.48 -7.90
N ASP A 75 19.26 -4.14 -8.18
CA ASP A 75 20.13 -4.88 -7.24
C ASP A 75 19.50 -6.13 -6.59
N LEU A 76 18.52 -6.75 -7.25
CA LEU A 76 18.02 -8.05 -6.81
C LEU A 76 19.06 -9.16 -7.00
N SER A 77 19.36 -9.89 -5.93
CA SER A 77 20.14 -11.12 -6.01
C SER A 77 19.35 -12.25 -6.68
N ILE A 78 20.05 -13.28 -7.12
CA ILE A 78 19.38 -14.48 -7.65
C ILE A 78 18.48 -15.14 -6.59
N GLU A 79 18.83 -15.04 -5.32
CA GLU A 79 18.04 -15.53 -4.20
C GLU A 79 16.74 -14.74 -4.05
N ASN A 80 16.76 -13.41 -4.21
CA ASN A 80 15.56 -12.60 -4.25
C ASN A 80 14.62 -13.02 -5.38
N LEU A 81 15.16 -13.19 -6.60
CA LEU A 81 14.36 -13.60 -7.76
C LEU A 81 13.72 -14.97 -7.55
N ILE A 82 14.47 -15.92 -7.00
CA ILE A 82 13.97 -17.27 -6.69
C ILE A 82 12.85 -17.18 -5.64
N LEU A 83 13.03 -16.37 -4.60
CA LEU A 83 12.04 -16.21 -3.54
C LEU A 83 10.74 -15.58 -4.07
N ILE A 84 10.85 -14.46 -4.80
CA ILE A 84 9.70 -13.78 -5.41
C ILE A 84 8.95 -14.73 -6.36
N TYR A 85 9.69 -15.44 -7.22
CA TYR A 85 9.12 -16.41 -8.17
C TYR A 85 8.38 -17.54 -7.46
N ALA A 86 8.98 -18.09 -6.40
CA ALA A 86 8.39 -19.18 -5.64
C ALA A 86 7.13 -18.73 -4.87
N ASP A 87 7.21 -17.61 -4.16
CA ASP A 87 6.08 -17.05 -3.40
C ASP A 87 4.92 -16.67 -4.33
N PHE A 88 5.22 -16.13 -5.52
CA PHE A 88 4.19 -15.82 -6.52
C PHE A 88 3.40 -17.05 -6.94
N ARG A 89 4.03 -18.23 -7.03
CA ARG A 89 3.42 -19.50 -7.48
C ARG A 89 2.81 -20.33 -6.36
N VAL A 90 3.18 -20.11 -5.13
CA VAL A 90 2.68 -20.87 -3.97
C VAL A 90 1.52 -20.13 -3.34
N LYS A 91 0.42 -20.80 -3.14
CA LYS A 91 -0.76 -20.24 -2.47
C LYS A 91 -1.31 -21.23 -1.46
N SER A 92 -1.79 -20.73 -0.35
CA SER A 92 -2.54 -21.49 0.62
C SER A 92 -4.04 -21.35 0.34
N ILE A 93 -4.73 -22.47 0.29
CA ILE A 93 -6.19 -22.52 0.20
C ILE A 93 -6.75 -23.29 1.38
N ARG A 94 -7.93 -22.91 1.85
CA ARG A 94 -8.62 -23.62 2.90
C ARG A 94 -9.63 -24.59 2.32
N THR A 95 -9.53 -25.85 2.70
CA THR A 95 -10.49 -26.88 2.34
C THR A 95 -11.82 -26.69 3.05
N ALA A 96 -12.85 -27.37 2.57
CA ALA A 96 -14.17 -27.37 3.22
C ALA A 96 -14.12 -27.85 4.69
N SER A 97 -13.13 -28.69 5.05
CA SER A 97 -12.89 -29.14 6.43
C SER A 97 -12.17 -28.10 7.30
N GLY A 98 -11.80 -26.93 6.74
CA GLY A 98 -11.04 -25.89 7.44
C GLY A 98 -9.53 -26.13 7.49
N ALA A 99 -9.05 -27.25 6.95
CA ALA A 99 -7.61 -27.52 6.85
C ALA A 99 -6.97 -26.60 5.79
N GLU A 100 -5.75 -26.17 6.05
CA GLU A 100 -4.96 -25.39 5.11
C GLU A 100 -4.20 -26.32 4.17
N GLN A 101 -4.30 -26.07 2.87
CA GLN A 101 -3.62 -26.84 1.84
C GLN A 101 -2.77 -25.91 0.99
N VAL A 102 -1.48 -26.25 0.85
CA VAL A 102 -0.57 -25.54 -0.03
C VAL A 102 -0.80 -26.00 -1.47
N CYS A 103 -1.02 -25.05 -2.36
CA CYS A 103 -1.21 -25.27 -3.79
C CYS A 103 -0.11 -24.56 -4.59
N PHE A 104 0.30 -25.22 -5.66
CA PHE A 104 1.31 -24.72 -6.59
C PHE A 104 0.63 -24.40 -7.92
N TYR A 105 0.77 -23.18 -8.36
CA TYR A 105 0.15 -22.66 -9.57
C TYR A 105 1.20 -22.42 -10.66
N SER A 106 0.77 -22.47 -11.92
CA SER A 106 1.57 -21.89 -13.00
C SER A 106 1.68 -20.35 -12.80
N LEU A 107 2.62 -19.70 -13.46
CA LEU A 107 2.67 -18.23 -13.43
C LEU A 107 1.36 -17.60 -13.92
N LYS A 108 0.76 -18.17 -14.96
CA LYS A 108 -0.51 -17.68 -15.50
C LYS A 108 -1.64 -17.79 -14.48
N ASP A 109 -1.81 -18.97 -13.88
CA ASP A 109 -2.88 -19.18 -12.90
C ASP A 109 -2.66 -18.33 -11.64
N SER A 110 -1.40 -18.16 -11.23
CA SER A 110 -1.02 -17.27 -10.12
C SER A 110 -1.38 -15.81 -10.40
N PHE A 111 -1.16 -15.36 -11.62
CA PHE A 111 -1.51 -14.03 -12.06
C PHE A 111 -3.03 -13.79 -11.96
N ASP A 112 -3.81 -14.73 -12.47
CA ASP A 112 -5.28 -14.66 -12.41
C ASP A 112 -5.80 -14.69 -10.96
N VAL A 113 -5.21 -15.55 -10.12
CA VAL A 113 -5.55 -15.62 -8.68
C VAL A 113 -5.22 -14.32 -7.96
N ILE A 114 -4.07 -13.70 -8.25
CA ILE A 114 -3.70 -12.44 -7.60
C ILE A 114 -4.64 -11.32 -8.04
N LEU A 115 -4.91 -11.19 -9.34
CA LEU A 115 -5.85 -10.18 -9.83
C LEU A 115 -7.25 -10.34 -9.23
N SER A 116 -7.70 -11.57 -9.01
CA SER A 116 -9.00 -11.83 -8.37
C SER A 116 -9.07 -11.47 -6.88
N LYS A 117 -7.92 -11.42 -6.21
CA LYS A 117 -7.81 -11.07 -4.78
C LYS A 117 -7.65 -9.58 -4.52
N LEU A 118 -7.26 -8.83 -5.54
CA LEU A 118 -7.03 -7.40 -5.40
C LEU A 118 -8.35 -6.64 -5.46
N ASP A 119 -8.53 -5.78 -4.47
CA ASP A 119 -9.62 -4.80 -4.50
C ASP A 119 -9.21 -3.60 -5.37
N ASN A 120 -10.20 -3.04 -6.09
CA ASN A 120 -10.04 -1.83 -6.91
C ASN A 120 -8.87 -1.91 -7.92
N VAL A 121 -8.89 -2.96 -8.77
CA VAL A 121 -7.90 -3.14 -9.83
C VAL A 121 -8.22 -2.20 -10.97
N ASP A 122 -7.57 -1.04 -10.97
CA ASP A 122 -7.57 -0.11 -12.10
C ASP A 122 -6.63 -0.57 -13.23
N GLU A 123 -6.68 0.08 -14.37
CA GLU A 123 -5.81 -0.26 -15.51
C GLU A 123 -4.31 -0.03 -15.21
N LYS A 124 -3.98 0.92 -14.33
CA LYS A 124 -2.60 1.17 -13.90
C LYS A 124 -2.06 -0.02 -13.12
N LYS A 125 -2.84 -0.54 -12.16
CA LYS A 125 -2.50 -1.76 -11.41
C LYS A 125 -2.38 -2.98 -12.33
N LYS A 126 -3.35 -3.19 -13.24
CA LYS A 126 -3.29 -4.28 -14.20
C LYS A 126 -2.03 -4.23 -15.06
N ASN A 127 -1.68 -3.06 -15.58
CA ASN A 127 -0.49 -2.89 -16.40
C ASN A 127 0.79 -3.17 -15.59
N ARG A 128 0.85 -2.73 -14.34
CA ARG A 128 1.97 -3.01 -13.45
C ARG A 128 2.11 -4.52 -13.21
N TYR A 129 1.01 -5.23 -12.91
CA TYR A 129 1.03 -6.69 -12.76
C TYR A 129 1.37 -7.43 -14.06
N ARG A 130 0.99 -6.91 -15.23
CA ARG A 130 1.44 -7.47 -16.52
C ARG A 130 2.96 -7.37 -16.69
N LEU A 131 3.58 -6.25 -16.29
CA LEU A 131 5.04 -6.10 -16.30
C LEU A 131 5.70 -7.07 -15.32
N VAL A 132 5.16 -7.21 -14.11
CA VAL A 132 5.62 -8.22 -13.14
C VAL A 132 5.54 -9.63 -13.73
N TYR A 133 4.40 -9.97 -14.33
CA TYR A 133 4.23 -11.27 -14.99
C TYR A 133 5.26 -11.49 -16.09
N ALA A 134 5.47 -10.52 -16.97
CA ALA A 134 6.43 -10.63 -18.05
C ALA A 134 7.85 -10.90 -17.51
N ARG A 135 8.29 -10.18 -16.48
CA ARG A 135 9.60 -10.37 -15.86
C ARG A 135 9.76 -11.72 -15.19
N LEU A 136 8.74 -12.19 -14.47
CA LEU A 136 8.75 -13.53 -13.89
C LEU A 136 8.76 -14.61 -14.99
N LYS A 137 8.08 -14.36 -16.10
CA LYS A 137 8.06 -15.25 -17.24
C LYS A 137 9.43 -15.33 -17.92
N ASP A 138 10.11 -14.22 -18.13
CA ASP A 138 11.48 -14.18 -18.65
C ASP A 138 12.43 -14.97 -17.74
N PHE A 139 12.31 -14.80 -16.42
CA PHE A 139 13.11 -15.56 -15.47
C PHE A 139 12.78 -17.07 -15.50
N GLU A 140 11.51 -17.44 -15.59
CA GLU A 140 11.08 -18.84 -15.74
C GLU A 140 11.65 -19.46 -17.03
N GLU A 141 11.54 -18.77 -18.15
CA GLU A 141 12.04 -19.22 -19.44
C GLU A 141 13.57 -19.39 -19.42
N TYR A 142 14.28 -18.45 -18.81
CA TYR A 142 15.70 -18.57 -18.56
C TYR A 142 16.05 -19.83 -17.75
N MET A 143 15.33 -20.08 -16.65
CA MET A 143 15.56 -21.26 -15.82
C MET A 143 15.29 -22.57 -16.58
N VAL A 144 14.18 -22.63 -17.31
CA VAL A 144 13.82 -23.80 -18.14
C VAL A 144 14.89 -24.04 -19.20
N HIS A 145 15.38 -22.97 -19.82
CA HIS A 145 16.44 -23.07 -20.83
C HIS A 145 17.75 -23.63 -20.26
N LEU A 146 18.07 -23.27 -19.03
CA LEU A 146 19.22 -23.85 -18.33
C LEU A 146 19.03 -25.33 -17.97
N GLY A 147 17.82 -25.87 -18.12
CA GLY A 147 17.48 -27.23 -17.74
C GLY A 147 16.86 -27.34 -16.34
N VAL A 148 16.49 -26.22 -15.70
CA VAL A 148 15.74 -26.26 -14.45
C VAL A 148 14.35 -26.82 -14.70
N ASN A 149 13.99 -27.87 -13.99
CA ASN A 149 12.64 -28.37 -13.98
C ASN A 149 11.80 -27.53 -13.00
N ILE A 150 10.81 -26.83 -13.52
CA ILE A 150 9.94 -25.94 -12.75
C ILE A 150 8.75 -26.66 -12.08
N ASP A 151 8.63 -27.99 -12.27
CA ASP A 151 7.69 -28.77 -11.49
C ASP A 151 8.16 -28.84 -10.04
N PHE A 152 7.30 -28.42 -9.11
CA PHE A 152 7.59 -28.39 -7.68
C PHE A 152 7.94 -29.77 -7.08
N ARG A 153 7.60 -30.85 -7.76
CA ARG A 153 7.90 -32.23 -7.36
C ARG A 153 9.29 -32.67 -7.78
N SER A 154 9.94 -31.91 -8.65
CA SER A 154 11.25 -32.29 -9.18
C SER A 154 12.37 -31.65 -8.36
N GLU A 155 13.28 -32.49 -7.86
CA GLU A 155 14.48 -32.04 -7.17
C GLU A 155 15.69 -31.94 -8.11
N GLU A 156 15.62 -32.57 -9.28
CA GLU A 156 16.71 -32.63 -10.23
C GLU A 156 16.43 -31.83 -11.51
N PRO A 157 17.46 -31.21 -12.12
CA PRO A 157 17.31 -30.51 -13.38
C PRO A 157 17.00 -31.49 -14.53
N SER A 158 16.37 -30.98 -15.55
CA SER A 158 16.15 -31.74 -16.79
C SER A 158 17.46 -31.91 -17.57
N CYS A 159 17.57 -32.98 -18.38
CA CYS A 159 18.79 -33.26 -19.14
C CYS A 159 19.01 -32.40 -20.37
N THR A 160 18.11 -31.47 -20.67
CA THR A 160 18.23 -30.62 -21.87
C THR A 160 18.84 -29.28 -21.52
N GLN A 161 20.18 -29.16 -21.66
CA GLN A 161 20.84 -27.87 -21.81
C GLN A 161 20.76 -27.44 -23.25
N GLN A 162 20.18 -26.29 -23.52
CA GLN A 162 20.31 -25.62 -24.81
C GLN A 162 21.37 -24.53 -24.65
N GLU A 163 22.46 -24.64 -25.43
CA GLU A 163 23.61 -23.73 -25.29
C GLU A 163 23.37 -22.33 -25.89
N ASP A 164 22.32 -22.15 -26.70
CA ASP A 164 22.12 -20.95 -27.52
C ASP A 164 20.99 -20.03 -27.06
N TYR A 165 20.56 -20.11 -25.81
CA TYR A 165 19.56 -19.19 -25.32
C TYR A 165 20.20 -17.87 -24.89
N VAL A 166 20.00 -16.85 -25.68
CA VAL A 166 20.59 -15.52 -25.48
C VAL A 166 19.49 -14.47 -25.22
N LEU A 167 18.59 -14.72 -24.27
CA LEU A 167 17.75 -13.60 -23.90
C LEU A 167 18.45 -12.71 -22.86
N MET A 168 18.96 -13.30 -21.81
CA MET A 168 19.73 -12.56 -20.79
C MET A 168 20.56 -13.52 -19.96
N THR A 169 21.78 -13.15 -19.65
CA THR A 169 22.57 -13.83 -18.61
C THR A 169 21.92 -13.57 -17.23
N PRO A 170 22.18 -14.40 -16.20
CA PRO A 170 21.72 -14.10 -14.85
C PRO A 170 22.11 -12.72 -14.36
N GLN A 171 23.30 -12.29 -14.72
CA GLN A 171 23.78 -10.96 -14.35
C GLN A 171 23.01 -9.85 -15.08
N GLU A 172 22.70 -10.04 -16.35
CA GLU A 172 21.88 -9.08 -17.09
C GLU A 172 20.44 -9.05 -16.61
N ILE A 173 19.87 -10.20 -16.20
CA ILE A 173 18.57 -10.22 -15.52
C ILE A 173 18.65 -9.43 -14.23
N ILE A 174 19.66 -9.70 -13.40
CA ILE A 174 19.90 -8.97 -12.16
C ILE A 174 20.11 -7.48 -12.47
N ASP A 175 20.92 -7.14 -13.46
CA ASP A 175 21.24 -5.77 -13.83
C ASP A 175 20.02 -5.02 -14.42
N ASN A 176 19.20 -5.67 -15.22
CA ASN A 176 17.96 -5.10 -15.74
C ASN A 176 16.82 -5.11 -14.72
N MET A 177 16.88 -5.98 -13.75
CA MET A 177 16.03 -6.00 -12.58
C MET A 177 16.67 -5.25 -11.42
N LYS A 178 17.81 -4.64 -11.64
CA LYS A 178 18.42 -3.72 -10.69
C LYS A 178 17.53 -2.53 -10.47
N TYR A 179 17.21 -2.40 -9.25
CA TYR A 179 16.43 -1.31 -8.74
C TYR A 179 17.31 -0.41 -7.90
N LEU A 180 17.31 0.79 -8.27
CA LEU A 180 17.73 1.85 -7.37
C LEU A 180 17.02 1.79 -6.03
N ALA A 181 16.36 0.72 -5.68
CA ALA A 181 15.47 1.02 -4.62
C ALA A 181 14.90 -0.11 -3.77
N ILE A 182 15.40 -1.32 -3.76
CA ILE A 182 15.09 -2.14 -2.58
C ILE A 182 15.60 -1.43 -1.34
N ASP A 183 16.86 -1.06 -1.34
CA ASP A 183 17.44 -0.28 -0.25
C ASP A 183 16.77 1.08 -0.12
N HIS A 184 16.36 1.70 -1.23
CA HIS A 184 15.63 2.95 -1.20
C HIS A 184 14.20 2.78 -0.69
N ASN A 185 13.46 1.75 -1.09
CA ASN A 185 12.12 1.51 -0.56
C ASN A 185 12.15 1.13 0.93
N ILE A 186 13.08 0.27 1.32
CA ILE A 186 13.29 -0.03 2.74
C ILE A 186 13.71 1.23 3.49
N TYR A 187 14.63 1.99 2.95
CA TYR A 187 15.07 3.25 3.52
C TYR A 187 13.94 4.30 3.60
N VAL A 188 13.11 4.40 2.56
CA VAL A 188 11.92 5.27 2.60
C VAL A 188 10.89 4.74 3.58
N MET A 189 10.66 3.44 3.62
CA MET A 189 9.80 2.81 4.63
C MET A 189 10.34 3.06 6.05
N GLU A 190 11.61 2.84 6.30
CA GLU A 190 12.23 3.13 7.59
C GLU A 190 12.12 4.62 7.96
N ARG A 191 12.31 5.51 7.00
CA ARG A 191 12.14 6.95 7.20
C ARG A 191 10.70 7.37 7.42
N LEU A 192 9.76 6.72 6.76
CA LEU A 192 8.34 7.00 6.94
C LEU A 192 7.77 6.30 8.17
N THR A 193 8.24 5.10 8.49
CA THR A 193 7.74 4.28 9.60
C THR A 193 8.55 4.39 10.88
N GLY A 194 9.78 4.90 10.83
CA GLY A 194 10.49 5.35 12.02
C GLY A 194 9.86 6.63 12.55
N GLU A 195 9.37 6.65 13.80
CA GLU A 195 8.68 7.81 14.37
C GLU A 195 9.49 9.11 14.22
N MET A 196 10.76 9.07 14.56
CA MET A 196 11.65 10.23 14.39
C MET A 196 11.89 10.60 12.94
N SER A 197 11.94 9.62 12.05
CA SER A 197 12.22 9.86 10.63
C SER A 197 11.04 10.49 9.91
N LEU A 198 9.82 10.03 10.19
CA LEU A 198 8.61 10.67 9.66
C LEU A 198 8.49 12.11 10.16
N ARG A 199 8.70 12.35 11.47
CA ARG A 199 8.68 13.70 12.04
C ARG A 199 9.69 14.61 11.35
N ASN A 200 10.93 14.16 11.18
CA ASN A 200 11.97 14.92 10.48
C ASN A 200 11.61 15.20 9.01
N LEU A 201 11.01 14.23 8.31
CA LEU A 201 10.53 14.43 6.95
C LEU A 201 9.43 15.50 6.88
N LEU A 202 8.47 15.46 7.79
CA LEU A 202 7.38 16.44 7.85
C LEU A 202 7.88 17.82 8.27
N GLU A 203 8.85 17.92 9.18
CA GLU A 203 9.49 19.19 9.54
C GLU A 203 10.29 19.77 8.38
N ALA A 204 11.04 18.94 7.65
CA ALA A 204 11.73 19.38 6.43
C ALA A 204 10.72 19.91 5.39
N ALA A 205 9.59 19.21 5.22
CA ALA A 205 8.53 19.65 4.33
C ALA A 205 7.88 20.97 4.79
N ARG A 206 7.70 21.20 6.11
CA ARG A 206 7.21 22.48 6.66
C ARG A 206 8.18 23.63 6.43
N GLY A 207 9.49 23.35 6.50
CA GLY A 207 10.55 24.32 6.24
C GLY A 207 10.77 24.64 4.76
N GLU A 208 10.20 23.85 3.85
CA GLU A 208 10.43 24.01 2.41
C GLU A 208 9.68 25.23 1.86
N LYS A 209 10.45 26.16 1.28
CA LYS A 209 9.91 27.40 0.71
C LYS A 209 9.49 27.28 -0.75
N ASN A 210 10.07 26.31 -1.46
CA ASN A 210 9.73 26.07 -2.86
C ASN A 210 8.57 25.07 -2.93
N TRP A 211 7.42 25.53 -3.38
CA TRP A 211 6.23 24.69 -3.47
C TRP A 211 6.40 23.45 -4.38
N ARG A 212 7.30 23.48 -5.38
CA ARG A 212 7.60 22.32 -6.22
C ARG A 212 8.31 21.21 -5.43
N ASN A 213 9.24 21.61 -4.55
CA ASN A 213 9.91 20.68 -3.65
C ASN A 213 8.94 20.16 -2.59
N LEU A 214 8.10 21.04 -2.03
CA LEU A 214 7.02 20.63 -1.11
C LEU A 214 6.10 19.60 -1.74
N ARG A 215 5.73 19.80 -3.02
CA ARG A 215 4.96 18.83 -3.78
C ARG A 215 5.67 17.47 -3.91
N ALA A 216 6.99 17.44 -4.03
CA ALA A 216 7.76 16.19 -4.04
C ALA A 216 7.63 15.43 -2.70
N TYR A 217 7.70 16.10 -1.55
CA TYR A 217 7.42 15.49 -0.24
C TYR A 217 6.01 14.90 -0.17
N MET A 218 5.03 15.60 -0.72
CA MET A 218 3.65 15.11 -0.76
C MET A 218 3.48 13.91 -1.69
N ASN A 219 4.21 13.85 -2.80
CA ASN A 219 4.24 12.68 -3.68
C ASN A 219 4.81 11.44 -2.96
N VAL A 220 5.84 11.63 -2.13
CA VAL A 220 6.36 10.54 -1.27
C VAL A 220 5.27 10.05 -0.31
N LEU A 221 4.56 10.94 0.36
CA LEU A 221 3.41 10.53 1.19
C LEU A 221 2.33 9.81 0.39
N GLN A 222 2.04 10.26 -0.82
CA GLN A 222 1.06 9.63 -1.71
C GLN A 222 1.44 8.20 -2.12
N GLU A 223 2.71 7.97 -2.36
CA GLU A 223 3.21 6.65 -2.76
C GLU A 223 3.22 5.67 -1.57
N TYR A 224 3.57 6.15 -0.39
CA TYR A 224 3.90 5.29 0.75
C TYR A 224 2.92 5.34 1.93
N PHE A 225 1.81 6.11 1.87
CA PHE A 225 0.91 6.24 3.02
C PHE A 225 0.32 4.91 3.50
N THR A 226 0.20 3.91 2.63
CA THR A 226 -0.29 2.57 3.00
C THR A 226 0.66 1.81 3.92
N TYR A 227 1.92 2.23 4.00
CA TYR A 227 2.94 1.66 4.89
C TYR A 227 3.00 2.34 6.27
N LEU A 228 2.27 3.43 6.47
CA LEU A 228 2.25 4.15 7.73
C LEU A 228 1.39 3.41 8.77
N THR A 229 1.85 3.42 10.01
CA THR A 229 1.02 3.03 11.15
C THR A 229 -0.14 4.02 11.33
N HIS A 230 -1.13 3.68 12.16
CA HIS A 230 -2.23 4.61 12.45
C HIS A 230 -1.73 5.91 13.10
N GLU A 231 -0.81 5.82 14.05
CA GLU A 231 -0.23 7.01 14.68
C GLU A 231 0.50 7.88 13.66
N GLN A 232 1.29 7.28 12.79
CA GLN A 232 2.00 7.99 11.73
C GLN A 232 1.05 8.58 10.69
N THR A 233 -0.06 7.89 10.40
CA THR A 233 -1.13 8.40 9.56
C THR A 233 -1.74 9.67 10.14
N HIS A 234 -1.97 9.71 11.46
CA HIS A 234 -2.44 10.93 12.12
C HIS A 234 -1.45 12.09 12.01
N LEU A 235 -0.15 11.83 12.17
CA LEU A 235 0.89 12.85 11.98
C LEU A 235 0.90 13.39 10.55
N ALA A 236 0.79 12.50 9.57
CA ALA A 236 0.74 12.88 8.15
C ALA A 236 -0.55 13.64 7.81
N LEU A 237 -1.72 13.19 8.31
CA LEU A 237 -2.99 13.90 8.12
C LEU A 237 -2.95 15.30 8.73
N ARG A 238 -2.37 15.46 9.93
CA ARG A 238 -2.20 16.76 10.56
C ARG A 238 -1.35 17.69 9.69
N PHE A 239 -0.21 17.21 9.20
CA PHE A 239 0.63 17.96 8.28
C PHE A 239 -0.14 18.37 7.00
N LEU A 240 -0.83 17.43 6.37
CA LEU A 240 -1.63 17.71 5.17
C LEU A 240 -2.76 18.72 5.44
N PHE A 241 -3.37 18.67 6.62
CA PHE A 241 -4.38 19.62 7.03
C PHE A 241 -3.79 21.05 7.17
N GLU A 242 -2.58 21.19 7.71
CA GLU A 242 -1.84 22.46 7.74
C GLU A 242 -1.64 23.00 6.32
N GLN A 243 -1.35 22.12 5.33
CA GLN A 243 -1.12 22.51 3.95
C GLN A 243 -2.41 22.93 3.20
N LEU A 244 -3.59 22.71 3.74
CA LEU A 244 -4.83 23.30 3.20
C LEU A 244 -4.84 24.82 3.26
N MET A 245 -3.98 25.42 4.08
CA MET A 245 -3.79 26.87 4.20
C MET A 245 -2.61 27.41 3.37
N HIS A 246 -1.93 26.58 2.59
CA HIS A 246 -0.80 26.98 1.77
C HIS A 246 -1.18 27.98 0.69
N GLY A 247 -0.31 28.95 0.36
CA GLY A 247 -0.57 29.97 -0.66
C GLY A 247 -0.81 29.40 -2.05
N GLU A 248 -0.11 28.31 -2.43
CA GLU A 248 -0.23 27.68 -3.74
C GLU A 248 -1.44 26.73 -3.81
N VAL A 249 -2.25 26.91 -4.85
CA VAL A 249 -3.49 26.15 -5.05
C VAL A 249 -3.22 24.67 -5.30
N ASP A 250 -2.13 24.34 -5.98
CA ASP A 250 -1.78 22.95 -6.28
C ASP A 250 -1.43 22.16 -5.02
N ILE A 251 -0.76 22.79 -4.05
CA ILE A 251 -0.47 22.20 -2.75
C ILE A 251 -1.78 21.95 -2.01
N ARG A 252 -2.69 22.91 -1.92
CA ARG A 252 -3.98 22.72 -1.27
C ARG A 252 -4.81 21.59 -1.90
N ARG A 253 -4.82 21.53 -3.25
CA ARG A 253 -5.53 20.47 -3.99
C ARG A 253 -4.95 19.09 -3.74
N GLN A 254 -3.63 18.96 -3.73
CA GLN A 254 -2.96 17.69 -3.45
C GLN A 254 -3.18 17.27 -2.01
N SER A 255 -3.10 18.20 -1.06
CA SER A 255 -3.38 17.93 0.36
C SER A 255 -4.80 17.41 0.57
N ALA A 256 -5.78 18.11 0.00
CA ALA A 256 -7.18 17.68 0.07
C ALA A 256 -7.40 16.27 -0.54
N HIS A 257 -6.74 16.00 -1.67
CA HIS A 257 -6.79 14.69 -2.30
C HIS A 257 -6.18 13.61 -1.39
N LEU A 258 -4.99 13.85 -0.84
CA LEU A 258 -4.31 12.90 0.05
C LEU A 258 -5.11 12.65 1.33
N ILE A 259 -5.68 13.68 1.94
CA ILE A 259 -6.55 13.51 3.13
C ILE A 259 -7.69 12.56 2.81
N GLY A 260 -8.37 12.76 1.68
CA GLY A 260 -9.47 11.89 1.26
C GLY A 260 -9.01 10.43 1.03
N GLN A 261 -7.90 10.23 0.34
CA GLN A 261 -7.34 8.89 0.09
C GLN A 261 -6.89 8.19 1.38
N MET A 262 -6.16 8.89 2.24
CA MET A 262 -5.66 8.33 3.50
C MET A 262 -6.81 7.97 4.45
N THR A 263 -7.84 8.84 4.52
CA THR A 263 -9.05 8.56 5.31
C THR A 263 -9.78 7.33 4.77
N ALA A 264 -9.98 7.22 3.47
CA ALA A 264 -10.65 6.05 2.85
C ALA A 264 -9.92 4.72 3.08
N ASN A 265 -8.60 4.77 3.26
CA ASN A 265 -7.79 3.57 3.47
C ASN A 265 -7.48 3.29 4.96
N TYR A 266 -7.97 4.12 5.87
CA TYR A 266 -7.63 4.01 7.28
C TYR A 266 -8.15 2.70 7.92
N ASP A 267 -9.41 2.36 7.67
CA ASP A 267 -10.07 1.16 8.21
C ASP A 267 -9.96 -0.05 7.26
N ARG A 268 -9.25 0.08 6.16
CA ARG A 268 -9.19 -0.98 5.15
C ARG A 268 -8.53 -2.23 5.70
N ALA A 269 -9.34 -3.25 5.94
CA ALA A 269 -8.87 -4.54 6.43
C ALA A 269 -8.48 -5.45 5.27
N TYR A 270 -7.23 -5.88 5.23
CA TYR A 270 -6.72 -6.91 4.31
C TYR A 270 -6.89 -8.30 4.90
N ARG A 271 -8.12 -8.63 5.32
CA ARG A 271 -8.45 -9.87 6.05
C ARG A 271 -8.07 -11.15 5.31
N LYS A 272 -7.93 -11.10 4.00
CA LYS A 272 -7.57 -12.28 3.19
C LYS A 272 -6.15 -12.79 3.46
N GLU A 273 -5.27 -11.94 3.97
CA GLU A 273 -3.86 -12.25 4.22
C GLU A 273 -3.55 -12.43 5.72
N LEU A 274 -4.52 -12.21 6.59
CA LEU A 274 -4.35 -12.43 8.02
C LEU A 274 -4.57 -13.90 8.38
N PRO A 275 -3.77 -14.48 9.29
CA PRO A 275 -4.10 -15.76 9.92
C PRO A 275 -5.49 -15.71 10.56
N LYS A 276 -6.23 -16.84 10.52
CA LYS A 276 -7.63 -16.89 11.01
C LYS A 276 -7.77 -16.49 12.48
N ASP A 277 -6.74 -16.76 13.26
CA ASP A 277 -6.74 -16.60 14.72
C ASP A 277 -6.28 -15.19 15.16
N VAL A 278 -6.02 -14.30 14.21
CA VAL A 278 -5.70 -12.91 14.51
C VAL A 278 -7.00 -12.14 14.67
N GLU A 279 -7.36 -11.85 15.91
CA GLU A 279 -8.39 -10.86 16.22
C GLU A 279 -7.87 -9.49 15.84
N LEU A 280 -8.59 -8.82 14.92
CA LEU A 280 -8.32 -7.41 14.64
C LEU A 280 -8.79 -6.61 15.85
N PRO A 281 -7.91 -5.84 16.52
CA PRO A 281 -8.37 -4.95 17.58
C PRO A 281 -9.38 -3.96 17.01
N SER A 282 -10.41 -3.67 17.77
CA SER A 282 -11.28 -2.53 17.50
C SER A 282 -10.49 -1.27 17.83
N ASP A 283 -10.23 -0.43 16.83
CA ASP A 283 -9.69 0.89 17.05
C ASP A 283 -10.76 1.80 17.66
N ASP A 284 -10.38 2.57 18.67
CA ASP A 284 -11.21 3.67 19.19
C ASP A 284 -11.35 4.81 18.15
N ILE A 285 -10.47 4.83 17.14
CA ILE A 285 -10.45 5.82 16.07
C ILE A 285 -10.70 5.11 14.74
N SER A 286 -11.83 5.42 14.13
CA SER A 286 -12.21 4.93 12.79
C SER A 286 -12.01 5.98 11.71
N ALA A 287 -11.99 5.58 10.44
CA ALA A 287 -12.02 6.51 9.32
C ALA A 287 -13.27 7.42 9.35
N ALA A 288 -14.39 6.89 9.79
CA ALA A 288 -15.62 7.66 10.00
C ALA A 288 -15.42 8.79 11.03
N TYR A 289 -14.76 8.50 12.15
CA TYR A 289 -14.37 9.50 13.13
C TYR A 289 -13.42 10.55 12.56
N LEU A 290 -12.41 10.14 11.77
CA LEU A 290 -11.48 11.06 11.12
C LEU A 290 -12.19 12.00 10.14
N LEU A 291 -13.16 11.48 9.37
CA LEU A 291 -14.00 12.30 8.50
C LEU A 291 -14.80 13.32 9.29
N GLN A 292 -15.50 12.86 10.33
CA GLN A 292 -16.27 13.75 11.20
C GLN A 292 -15.39 14.89 11.76
N LYS A 293 -14.22 14.54 12.30
CA LYS A 293 -13.28 15.54 12.85
C LYS A 293 -12.76 16.50 11.79
N THR A 294 -12.49 16.01 10.57
CA THR A 294 -12.07 16.86 9.46
C THR A 294 -13.13 17.89 9.11
N VAL A 295 -14.39 17.46 9.00
CA VAL A 295 -15.52 18.35 8.71
C VAL A 295 -15.74 19.36 9.85
N GLU A 296 -15.77 18.90 11.10
CA GLU A 296 -15.90 19.76 12.28
C GLU A 296 -14.82 20.84 12.33
N THR A 297 -13.55 20.47 12.10
CA THR A 297 -12.44 21.42 12.14
C THR A 297 -12.50 22.46 11.03
N ILE A 298 -13.02 22.09 9.85
CA ILE A 298 -13.20 23.04 8.74
C ILE A 298 -14.40 23.98 8.98
N LEU A 299 -15.51 23.47 9.50
CA LEU A 299 -16.69 24.29 9.81
C LEU A 299 -16.48 25.21 11.02
N TYR A 300 -15.74 24.71 12.03
CA TYR A 300 -15.46 25.41 13.28
C TYR A 300 -13.95 25.55 13.51
N PRO A 301 -13.26 26.34 12.67
CA PRO A 301 -11.81 26.50 12.78
C PRO A 301 -11.43 27.21 14.08
N ASP A 302 -10.19 26.97 14.53
CA ASP A 302 -9.62 27.71 15.64
C ASP A 302 -9.65 29.23 15.37
N TYR A 303 -9.87 30.04 16.40
CA TYR A 303 -9.90 31.49 16.31
C TYR A 303 -8.62 32.13 15.75
N GLN A 304 -7.50 31.41 15.76
CA GLN A 304 -6.24 31.87 15.18
C GLN A 304 -6.20 31.75 13.65
N VAL A 305 -7.15 31.06 13.03
CA VAL A 305 -7.19 30.91 11.57
C VAL A 305 -7.74 32.18 10.93
N THR A 306 -6.96 32.78 10.03
CA THR A 306 -7.39 33.98 9.30
C THR A 306 -8.59 33.68 8.40
N GLU A 307 -9.41 34.72 8.07
CA GLU A 307 -10.55 34.55 7.17
C GLU A 307 -10.14 33.95 5.80
N GLN A 308 -8.98 34.35 5.27
CA GLN A 308 -8.47 33.81 4.02
C GLN A 308 -8.10 32.31 4.14
N HIS A 309 -7.47 31.91 5.23
CA HIS A 309 -7.14 30.50 5.47
C HIS A 309 -8.40 29.66 5.70
N ARG A 310 -9.39 30.20 6.43
CA ARG A 310 -10.71 29.57 6.59
C ARG A 310 -11.36 29.32 5.23
N LYS A 311 -11.32 30.29 4.30
CA LYS A 311 -11.84 30.10 2.95
C LYS A 311 -11.10 29.00 2.20
N TRP A 312 -9.78 28.96 2.28
CA TRP A 312 -8.99 27.92 1.60
C TRP A 312 -9.26 26.51 2.15
N GLN A 313 -9.33 26.35 3.47
CA GLN A 313 -9.71 25.09 4.09
C GLN A 313 -11.12 24.67 3.66
N GLY A 314 -12.07 25.60 3.69
CA GLY A 314 -13.45 25.36 3.32
C GLY A 314 -13.59 24.87 1.86
N TYR A 315 -12.96 25.54 0.91
CA TYR A 315 -12.98 25.09 -0.50
C TYR A 315 -12.32 23.71 -0.72
N SER A 316 -11.51 23.24 0.23
CA SER A 316 -10.89 21.92 0.17
C SER A 316 -11.85 20.81 0.59
N LEU A 317 -12.89 21.11 1.38
CA LEU A 317 -13.81 20.14 1.97
C LEU A 317 -14.47 19.25 0.90
N ARG A 318 -15.04 19.87 -0.13
CA ARG A 318 -15.66 19.13 -1.24
C ARG A 318 -14.68 18.14 -1.89
N ARG A 319 -13.43 18.54 -2.09
CA ARG A 319 -12.42 17.67 -2.71
C ARG A 319 -12.04 16.50 -1.79
N ILE A 320 -11.92 16.75 -0.49
CA ILE A 320 -11.68 15.71 0.51
C ILE A 320 -12.78 14.66 0.44
N VAL A 321 -14.04 15.08 0.54
CA VAL A 321 -15.21 14.19 0.49
C VAL A 321 -15.31 13.46 -0.85
N HIS A 322 -15.13 14.18 -1.97
CA HIS A 322 -15.15 13.57 -3.30
C HIS A 322 -14.08 12.48 -3.44
N THR A 323 -12.85 12.77 -3.03
CA THR A 323 -11.75 11.79 -3.13
C THR A 323 -11.99 10.59 -2.22
N LEU A 324 -12.48 10.83 -1.01
CA LEU A 324 -12.85 9.77 -0.07
C LEU A 324 -13.89 8.84 -0.70
N MET A 325 -15.01 9.38 -1.17
CA MET A 325 -16.08 8.60 -1.80
C MET A 325 -15.62 7.84 -3.04
N ALA A 326 -14.76 8.46 -3.87
CA ALA A 326 -14.18 7.80 -5.04
C ALA A 326 -13.16 6.70 -4.70
N SER A 327 -12.56 6.74 -3.51
CA SER A 327 -11.57 5.76 -3.05
C SER A 327 -12.19 4.59 -2.29
N LEU A 328 -13.47 4.68 -1.91
CA LEU A 328 -14.21 3.64 -1.21
C LEU A 328 -14.88 2.67 -2.19
N GLN A 329 -15.07 1.43 -1.74
CA GLN A 329 -16.00 0.52 -2.41
C GLN A 329 -17.44 1.01 -2.21
N GLN A 330 -18.31 0.64 -3.13
CA GLN A 330 -19.70 1.09 -3.13
C GLN A 330 -20.43 0.74 -1.80
N ALA A 331 -20.21 -0.49 -1.31
CA ALA A 331 -20.81 -0.95 -0.05
C ALA A 331 -20.35 -0.15 1.20
N ASP A 332 -19.17 0.46 1.15
CA ASP A 332 -18.62 1.18 2.30
C ASP A 332 -19.05 2.66 2.32
N ARG A 333 -19.51 3.20 1.19
CA ARG A 333 -19.86 4.63 1.06
C ARG A 333 -21.01 5.04 1.99
N GLU A 334 -21.94 4.12 2.27
CA GLU A 334 -23.07 4.40 3.13
C GLU A 334 -22.64 4.83 4.54
N ILE A 335 -21.66 4.14 5.12
CA ILE A 335 -21.13 4.47 6.46
C ILE A 335 -20.68 5.93 6.52
N TYR A 336 -20.00 6.39 5.50
CA TYR A 336 -19.46 7.75 5.47
C TYR A 336 -20.52 8.79 5.11
N ARG A 337 -21.53 8.44 4.32
CA ARG A 337 -22.71 9.29 4.11
C ARG A 337 -23.43 9.54 5.43
N GLN A 338 -23.64 8.50 6.23
CA GLN A 338 -24.29 8.60 7.55
C GLN A 338 -23.50 9.49 8.53
N VAL A 339 -22.17 9.57 8.40
CA VAL A 339 -21.34 10.52 9.17
C VAL A 339 -21.60 11.98 8.76
N LEU A 340 -21.90 12.22 7.49
CA LEU A 340 -22.12 13.57 6.96
C LEU A 340 -23.55 14.07 7.14
N LEU A 341 -24.55 13.19 7.14
CA LEU A 341 -25.97 13.56 7.26
C LEU A 341 -26.29 14.44 8.49
N PRO A 342 -25.75 14.20 9.70
CA PRO A 342 -26.01 15.05 10.86
C PRO A 342 -25.64 16.52 10.66
N PHE A 343 -24.68 16.82 9.79
CA PHE A 343 -24.33 18.20 9.46
C PHE A 343 -25.41 18.89 8.65
N TYR A 344 -26.18 18.18 7.85
CA TYR A 344 -27.30 18.72 7.06
C TYR A 344 -28.61 18.81 7.86
N GLN A 345 -28.65 18.32 9.10
CA GLN A 345 -29.80 18.41 9.99
C GLN A 345 -29.77 19.64 10.91
N LYS A 346 -28.60 20.30 10.99
CA LYS A 346 -28.43 21.50 11.78
C LYS A 346 -28.90 22.73 11.01
N THR A 347 -29.54 23.68 11.68
CA THR A 347 -30.13 24.88 11.06
C THR A 347 -29.43 26.18 11.47
N ASP A 348 -28.44 26.14 12.36
CA ASP A 348 -27.81 27.29 12.98
C ASP A 348 -26.46 27.68 12.38
N TYR A 349 -26.22 27.30 11.12
CA TYR A 349 -24.99 27.67 10.42
C TYR A 349 -25.00 29.13 9.93
N ASP A 350 -23.81 29.75 9.94
CA ASP A 350 -23.60 30.98 9.19
C ASP A 350 -23.68 30.74 7.66
N ALA A 351 -23.83 31.81 6.91
CA ALA A 351 -23.96 31.72 5.45
C ALA A 351 -22.74 31.03 4.79
N TRP A 352 -21.55 31.13 5.39
CA TRP A 352 -20.36 30.49 4.87
C TRP A 352 -20.38 28.97 5.07
N ASN A 353 -20.71 28.50 6.26
CA ASN A 353 -20.80 27.07 6.55
C ASN A 353 -21.96 26.43 5.76
N THR A 354 -23.09 27.11 5.61
CA THR A 354 -24.18 26.67 4.74
C THR A 354 -23.68 26.50 3.29
N PHE A 355 -22.98 27.49 2.76
CA PHE A 355 -22.38 27.38 1.40
C PHE A 355 -21.43 26.20 1.28
N LEU A 356 -20.55 25.97 2.26
CA LEU A 356 -19.60 24.86 2.22
C LEU A 356 -20.29 23.50 2.22
N LEU A 357 -21.33 23.33 3.03
CA LEU A 357 -22.08 22.09 3.09
C LEU A 357 -22.86 21.85 1.77
N LEU A 358 -23.49 22.87 1.21
CA LEU A 358 -24.15 22.76 -0.09
C LEU A 358 -23.18 22.44 -1.24
N ASP A 359 -21.95 22.99 -1.19
CA ASP A 359 -20.93 22.62 -2.17
C ASP A 359 -20.42 21.18 -1.94
N THR A 360 -20.28 20.75 -0.69
CA THR A 360 -19.86 19.40 -0.33
C THR A 360 -20.92 18.36 -0.71
N ALA A 361 -22.20 18.70 -0.64
CA ALA A 361 -23.29 17.85 -1.08
C ALA A 361 -23.10 17.33 -2.52
N LYS A 362 -22.50 18.13 -3.39
CA LYS A 362 -22.19 17.74 -4.78
C LYS A 362 -21.16 16.59 -4.88
N ALA A 363 -20.45 16.30 -3.81
CA ALA A 363 -19.45 15.22 -3.75
C ALA A 363 -20.02 13.91 -3.20
N LEU A 364 -21.26 13.91 -2.71
CA LEU A 364 -21.95 12.72 -2.25
C LEU A 364 -22.46 11.92 -3.46
N ASP A 365 -22.31 10.62 -3.38
CA ASP A 365 -22.85 9.74 -4.40
C ASP A 365 -24.31 9.40 -4.07
N TYR A 366 -25.25 9.98 -4.80
CA TYR A 366 -26.69 9.84 -4.57
C TYR A 366 -27.29 8.56 -5.14
N ALA A 367 -26.55 7.81 -5.97
CA ALA A 367 -27.09 6.69 -6.72
C ALA A 367 -27.70 5.58 -5.83
N GLU A 368 -27.25 5.49 -4.58
CA GLU A 368 -27.68 4.47 -3.63
C GLU A 368 -28.19 5.06 -2.29
N MET A 369 -28.41 6.36 -2.25
CA MET A 369 -29.00 6.99 -1.06
C MET A 369 -30.50 6.72 -1.02
N ASP A 370 -31.03 6.51 0.18
CA ASP A 370 -32.47 6.44 0.33
C ASP A 370 -33.15 7.83 0.16
N ASN A 371 -34.43 7.80 -0.15
CA ASN A 371 -35.18 9.04 -0.40
C ASN A 371 -35.27 9.96 0.82
N LYS A 372 -35.12 9.43 2.04
CA LYS A 372 -35.15 10.21 3.27
C LYS A 372 -33.86 11.00 3.42
N ASP A 373 -32.73 10.38 3.17
CA ASP A 373 -31.41 11.01 3.27
C ASP A 373 -31.22 12.07 2.18
N ILE A 374 -31.70 11.78 0.95
CA ILE A 374 -31.73 12.77 -0.15
C ILE A 374 -32.57 14.00 0.26
N ARG A 375 -33.76 13.79 0.84
CA ARG A 375 -34.60 14.90 1.33
C ARG A 375 -33.88 15.70 2.40
N THR A 376 -33.24 15.06 3.36
CA THR A 376 -32.48 15.76 4.41
C THR A 376 -31.45 16.73 3.83
N ILE A 377 -30.77 16.33 2.74
CA ILE A 377 -29.79 17.20 2.06
C ILE A 377 -30.47 18.29 1.22
N CYS A 378 -31.60 17.98 0.58
CA CYS A 378 -32.34 18.94 -0.24
C CYS A 378 -33.08 19.98 0.57
N ASP A 379 -33.51 19.65 1.78
CA ASP A 379 -34.24 20.53 2.70
C ASP A 379 -33.30 21.45 3.49
N PHE A 380 -32.01 21.15 3.49
CA PHE A 380 -30.95 21.96 4.12
C PHE A 380 -30.69 23.24 3.31
#